data_afb7be5869f88df7fa4038bd188a06df
#
_entry.id   afb7be5869f88df7fa4038bd188a06df
#
_cell.length_a   1.000
_cell.length_b   1.000
_cell.length_c   1.000
_cell.angle_alpha   90.00
_cell.angle_beta   90.00
_cell.angle_gamma   90.00
#
_symmetry.space_group_name_H-M   'P 1'
#
loop_
_entity.id
_entity.type
_entity.pdbx_description
1 polymer ?
#
loop_
_entity_poly.entity_id
_entity_poly.type
_entity_poly.pdbx_seq_one_letter_code
_entity_poly.pdbx_strand_id
1 'polypeptide(L)'
;MEHVLEEFAGGKMHVDLLAVEGATYRADPPSAMRVSGKPLTEWIRAIADSADYTVAVGTCASFGGIMACGRNPMGTTGLQYYREEKGGLLGTDYRGRAGLPVVNVPGCPAHPDWIVGTLWALRANRVTEADLDRFNRPRAFYGKLAHHACPRNEYYEFKASATVYSQQGCLFENLGCKGTLCESDCNERLWLARTGSCTRGGFPCLSCTSPVFPDRFVPFFETAKISGIPTSLPLDVPKAWYVGISGLSKLACPERLRRNAVSFKPAWSGKKEPPDDGH
;
A
#
# COMPACT_ATOMS: atom_id res chain seq x y z
N MET A 1 -27.90 9.18 17.07
CA MET A 1 -27.06 8.47 16.05
C MET A 1 -27.89 7.44 15.30
N GLU A 2 -28.62 6.55 15.96
CA GLU A 2 -29.46 5.51 15.35
C GLU A 2 -30.49 6.11 14.37
N HIS A 3 -31.28 7.06 14.77
CA HIS A 3 -32.25 7.74 13.93
C HIS A 3 -31.63 8.30 12.63
N VAL A 4 -30.43 8.89 12.73
CA VAL A 4 -29.71 9.42 11.55
C VAL A 4 -29.29 8.30 10.60
N LEU A 5 -28.77 7.19 11.14
CA LEU A 5 -28.41 6.01 10.34
C LEU A 5 -29.64 5.39 9.67
N GLU A 6 -30.79 5.35 10.36
CA GLU A 6 -32.04 4.84 9.82
C GLU A 6 -32.59 5.73 8.69
N GLU A 7 -32.45 7.04 8.79
CA GLU A 7 -32.84 7.96 7.73
C GLU A 7 -31.97 7.82 6.48
N PHE A 8 -30.65 7.66 6.65
CA PHE A 8 -29.75 7.37 5.53
C PHE A 8 -30.03 5.98 4.92
N ALA A 9 -30.13 4.95 5.75
CA ALA A 9 -30.40 3.59 5.31
C ALA A 9 -31.79 3.44 4.66
N GLY A 10 -32.77 4.23 5.11
CA GLY A 10 -34.10 4.29 4.52
C GLY A 10 -34.24 5.17 3.29
N GLY A 11 -33.13 5.76 2.81
CA GLY A 11 -33.14 6.65 1.64
C GLY A 11 -33.88 7.98 1.83
N LYS A 12 -34.17 8.36 3.07
CA LYS A 12 -34.83 9.64 3.39
C LYS A 12 -33.88 10.83 3.34
N MET A 13 -32.59 10.56 3.52
CA MET A 13 -31.52 11.55 3.40
C MET A 13 -30.62 11.18 2.23
N HIS A 14 -30.25 12.17 1.45
CA HIS A 14 -29.29 11.98 0.35
C HIS A 14 -27.87 11.77 0.88
N VAL A 15 -27.14 10.82 0.31
CA VAL A 15 -25.73 10.53 0.64
C VAL A 15 -24.89 10.78 -0.59
N ASP A 16 -24.16 11.90 -0.62
CA ASP A 16 -23.20 12.16 -1.72
C ASP A 16 -22.06 11.13 -1.69
N LEU A 17 -21.46 10.91 -0.51
CA LEU A 17 -20.27 10.08 -0.34
C LEU A 17 -20.38 9.22 0.93
N LEU A 18 -20.31 7.91 0.77
CA LEU A 18 -20.08 6.96 1.87
C LEU A 18 -18.61 6.61 1.91
N ALA A 19 -17.89 7.04 2.94
CA ALA A 19 -16.52 6.63 3.20
C ALA A 19 -16.49 5.59 4.33
N VAL A 20 -15.90 4.43 4.07
CA VAL A 20 -15.76 3.34 5.04
C VAL A 20 -14.30 3.07 5.28
N GLU A 21 -13.89 3.07 6.55
CA GLU A 21 -12.57 2.66 7.03
C GLU A 21 -12.68 1.37 7.83
N GLY A 22 -11.64 0.53 7.76
CA GLY A 22 -11.63 -0.78 8.42
C GLY A 22 -12.16 -1.91 7.53
N ALA A 23 -11.84 -3.14 7.92
CA ALA A 23 -12.29 -4.32 7.20
C ALA A 23 -13.74 -4.69 7.56
N THR A 24 -14.41 -5.35 6.63
CA THR A 24 -15.78 -5.85 6.79
C THR A 24 -15.79 -7.38 6.75
N TYR A 25 -16.97 -7.99 6.78
CA TYR A 25 -17.16 -9.45 6.74
C TYR A 25 -18.07 -9.83 5.58
N ARG A 26 -17.84 -10.99 4.97
CA ARG A 26 -18.77 -11.53 3.95
C ARG A 26 -20.07 -12.02 4.58
N ALA A 27 -19.96 -12.64 5.74
CA ALA A 27 -21.09 -13.05 6.57
C ALA A 27 -20.89 -12.45 7.95
N ASP A 28 -21.99 -12.17 8.65
CA ASP A 28 -21.92 -11.56 9.98
C ASP A 28 -21.60 -12.60 11.04
N PRO A 29 -20.35 -12.75 11.48
CA PRO A 29 -20.02 -13.65 12.57
C PRO A 29 -20.64 -13.14 13.88
N PRO A 30 -20.84 -13.98 14.90
CA PRO A 30 -21.37 -13.55 16.20
C PRO A 30 -20.58 -12.40 16.86
N SER A 31 -19.29 -12.31 16.52
CA SER A 31 -18.37 -11.25 16.97
C SER A 31 -18.35 -10.00 16.08
N ALA A 32 -19.19 -9.93 15.04
CA ALA A 32 -19.26 -8.78 14.15
C ALA A 32 -19.58 -7.50 14.93
N MET A 33 -18.94 -6.40 14.52
CA MET A 33 -19.20 -5.11 15.09
C MET A 33 -20.66 -4.70 14.90
N ARG A 34 -21.28 -4.22 15.97
CA ARG A 34 -22.68 -3.80 15.99
C ARG A 34 -22.80 -2.32 16.32
N VAL A 35 -23.72 -1.66 15.65
CA VAL A 35 -24.13 -0.28 15.93
C VAL A 35 -25.63 -0.28 16.10
N SER A 36 -26.13 0.26 17.22
CA SER A 36 -27.56 0.29 17.56
C SER A 36 -28.23 -1.11 17.42
N GLY A 37 -27.56 -2.16 17.91
CA GLY A 37 -28.07 -3.53 17.90
C GLY A 37 -28.00 -4.28 16.56
N LYS A 38 -27.76 -3.60 15.44
CA LYS A 38 -27.61 -4.20 14.11
C LYS A 38 -26.14 -4.39 13.73
N PRO A 39 -25.76 -5.42 12.95
CA PRO A 39 -24.42 -5.54 12.37
C PRO A 39 -24.05 -4.30 11.57
N LEU A 40 -22.80 -3.83 11.71
CA LEU A 40 -22.31 -2.67 10.95
C LEU A 40 -22.40 -2.92 9.43
N THR A 41 -22.26 -4.15 8.99
CA THR A 41 -22.37 -4.56 7.59
C THR A 41 -23.75 -4.31 7.01
N GLU A 42 -24.82 -4.45 7.78
CA GLU A 42 -26.18 -4.12 7.35
C GLU A 42 -26.32 -2.61 7.11
N TRP A 43 -25.79 -1.78 8.01
CA TRP A 43 -25.77 -0.34 7.83
C TRP A 43 -24.97 0.08 6.58
N ILE A 44 -23.79 -0.52 6.38
CA ILE A 44 -22.95 -0.21 5.22
C ILE A 44 -23.69 -0.56 3.92
N ARG A 45 -24.33 -1.73 3.82
CA ARG A 45 -25.11 -2.11 2.63
C ARG A 45 -26.24 -1.13 2.38
N ALA A 46 -27.07 -0.88 3.37
CA ALA A 46 -28.24 -0.02 3.22
C ALA A 46 -27.87 1.43 2.84
N ILE A 47 -26.78 1.98 3.42
CA ILE A 47 -26.34 3.34 3.08
C ILE A 47 -25.65 3.35 1.70
N ALA A 48 -24.88 2.30 1.36
CA ALA A 48 -24.22 2.18 0.07
C ALA A 48 -25.21 2.15 -1.09
N ASP A 49 -26.38 1.51 -0.91
CA ASP A 49 -27.45 1.47 -1.91
C ASP A 49 -28.06 2.86 -2.18
N SER A 50 -27.95 3.77 -1.23
CA SER A 50 -28.47 5.14 -1.34
C SER A 50 -27.39 6.19 -1.67
N ALA A 51 -26.12 5.83 -1.60
CA ALA A 51 -25.00 6.74 -1.84
C ALA A 51 -24.70 6.94 -3.32
N ASP A 52 -24.33 8.17 -3.71
CA ASP A 52 -23.85 8.43 -5.06
C ASP A 52 -22.49 7.75 -5.28
N TYR A 53 -21.59 7.87 -4.32
CA TYR A 53 -20.25 7.25 -4.36
C TYR A 53 -19.96 6.52 -3.06
N THR A 54 -19.30 5.38 -3.18
CA THR A 54 -18.76 4.62 -2.04
C THR A 54 -17.24 4.52 -2.13
N VAL A 55 -16.55 4.89 -1.07
CA VAL A 55 -15.09 4.95 -0.98
C VAL A 55 -14.60 4.02 0.14
N ALA A 56 -13.70 3.11 -0.19
CA ALA A 56 -12.99 2.27 0.78
C ALA A 56 -11.67 2.94 1.17
N VAL A 57 -11.57 3.42 2.39
CA VAL A 57 -10.39 4.10 2.93
C VAL A 57 -9.49 3.11 3.65
N GLY A 58 -8.24 3.04 3.22
CA GLY A 58 -7.26 2.09 3.76
C GLY A 58 -7.34 0.69 3.13
N THR A 59 -6.25 -0.06 3.25
CA THR A 59 -6.13 -1.40 2.65
C THR A 59 -7.13 -2.40 3.25
N CYS A 60 -7.52 -2.21 4.51
CA CYS A 60 -8.51 -3.04 5.17
C CYS A 60 -9.90 -2.91 4.52
N ALA A 61 -10.39 -1.70 4.31
CA ALA A 61 -11.67 -1.45 3.65
C ALA A 61 -11.64 -1.80 2.16
N SER A 62 -10.47 -1.63 1.52
CA SER A 62 -10.30 -1.92 0.09
C SER A 62 -10.23 -3.43 -0.20
N PHE A 63 -9.45 -4.20 0.58
CA PHE A 63 -9.03 -5.55 0.23
C PHE A 63 -9.08 -6.56 1.40
N GLY A 64 -9.47 -6.11 2.60
CA GLY A 64 -9.41 -6.90 3.83
C GLY A 64 -8.14 -6.66 4.66
N GLY A 65 -7.01 -6.39 4.02
CA GLY A 65 -5.75 -5.98 4.66
C GLY A 65 -5.25 -6.93 5.76
N ILE A 66 -4.71 -6.36 6.83
CA ILE A 66 -4.17 -7.12 7.97
C ILE A 66 -5.24 -7.99 8.62
N MET A 67 -6.47 -7.52 8.68
CA MET A 67 -7.57 -8.28 9.32
C MET A 67 -7.95 -9.53 8.54
N ALA A 68 -7.67 -9.58 7.25
CA ALA A 68 -7.94 -10.71 6.36
C ALA A 68 -6.71 -11.60 6.10
N CYS A 69 -5.60 -11.39 6.84
CA CYS A 69 -4.36 -12.13 6.61
C CYS A 69 -4.45 -13.61 7.05
N GLY A 70 -3.57 -14.42 6.50
CA GLY A 70 -3.45 -15.84 6.82
C GLY A 70 -4.69 -16.63 6.43
N ARG A 71 -5.18 -17.46 7.38
CA ARG A 71 -6.34 -18.33 7.18
C ARG A 71 -7.68 -17.59 7.14
N ASN A 72 -7.71 -16.33 7.57
CA ASN A 72 -8.90 -15.49 7.61
C ASN A 72 -10.16 -16.19 8.20
N PRO A 73 -10.12 -16.68 9.44
CA PRO A 73 -11.21 -17.48 10.01
C PRO A 73 -12.51 -16.69 10.19
N MET A 74 -12.43 -15.38 10.22
CA MET A 74 -13.59 -14.49 10.36
C MET A 74 -14.28 -14.15 9.04
N GLY A 75 -13.74 -14.60 7.89
CA GLY A 75 -14.26 -14.22 6.58
C GLY A 75 -14.14 -12.72 6.31
N THR A 76 -13.12 -12.08 6.86
CA THR A 76 -12.87 -10.64 6.72
C THR A 76 -12.58 -10.27 5.27
N THR A 77 -13.13 -9.16 4.80
CA THR A 77 -13.01 -8.72 3.41
C THR A 77 -13.04 -7.19 3.32
N GLY A 78 -12.68 -6.66 2.16
CA GLY A 78 -12.97 -5.28 1.80
C GLY A 78 -14.41 -5.08 1.34
N LEU A 79 -14.75 -3.87 0.93
CA LEU A 79 -16.11 -3.54 0.49
C LEU A 79 -16.47 -4.26 -0.82
N GLN A 80 -15.59 -4.25 -1.82
CA GLN A 80 -15.87 -4.88 -3.11
C GLN A 80 -14.82 -5.95 -3.51
N TYR A 81 -13.72 -6.04 -2.78
CA TYR A 81 -12.66 -7.00 -3.03
C TYR A 81 -12.32 -7.81 -1.78
N TYR A 82 -11.92 -9.04 -2.00
CA TYR A 82 -11.14 -9.84 -1.06
C TYR A 82 -9.78 -10.10 -1.70
N ARG A 83 -8.73 -9.42 -1.23
CA ARG A 83 -7.44 -9.42 -1.91
C ARG A 83 -7.59 -8.98 -3.37
N GLU A 84 -7.15 -9.79 -4.34
CA GLU A 84 -7.24 -9.49 -5.77
C GLU A 84 -8.59 -9.83 -6.40
N GLU A 85 -9.46 -10.56 -5.68
CA GLU A 85 -10.72 -11.07 -6.19
C GLU A 85 -11.88 -10.12 -5.86
N LYS A 86 -12.74 -9.86 -6.85
CA LYS A 86 -14.02 -9.19 -6.60
C LYS A 86 -14.96 -10.12 -5.81
N GLY A 87 -15.82 -9.54 -4.99
CA GLY A 87 -16.78 -10.28 -4.18
C GLY A 87 -16.65 -10.01 -2.69
N GLY A 88 -16.30 -8.79 -2.30
CA GLY A 88 -16.32 -8.30 -0.92
C GLY A 88 -17.74 -8.14 -0.37
N LEU A 89 -17.92 -7.32 0.66
CA LEU A 89 -19.19 -7.10 1.34
C LEU A 89 -20.34 -6.70 0.40
N LEU A 90 -20.07 -5.82 -0.56
CA LEU A 90 -21.07 -5.27 -1.48
C LEU A 90 -21.24 -6.10 -2.77
N GLY A 91 -20.44 -7.17 -2.94
CA GLY A 91 -20.51 -8.03 -4.12
C GLY A 91 -19.73 -7.51 -5.33
N THR A 92 -19.73 -8.30 -6.40
CA THR A 92 -18.95 -8.07 -7.62
C THR A 92 -19.46 -6.90 -8.44
N ASP A 93 -20.78 -6.76 -8.51
CA ASP A 93 -21.46 -5.88 -9.47
C ASP A 93 -21.94 -4.57 -8.85
N TYR A 94 -21.59 -4.33 -7.59
CA TYR A 94 -21.98 -3.12 -6.89
C TYR A 94 -21.50 -1.88 -7.63
N ARG A 95 -22.43 -0.95 -7.76
CA ARG A 95 -22.20 0.43 -8.22
C ARG A 95 -23.01 1.40 -7.38
N GLY A 96 -22.40 2.50 -6.97
CA GLY A 96 -23.12 3.61 -6.36
C GLY A 96 -24.08 4.26 -7.37
N ARG A 97 -24.94 5.14 -6.92
CA ARG A 97 -25.98 5.78 -7.76
C ARG A 97 -25.40 6.61 -8.91
N ALA A 98 -24.19 7.13 -8.76
CA ALA A 98 -23.45 7.81 -9.83
C ALA A 98 -22.82 6.85 -10.85
N GLY A 99 -23.01 5.53 -10.72
CA GLY A 99 -22.56 4.50 -11.68
C GLY A 99 -21.14 4.01 -11.48
N LEU A 100 -20.37 4.53 -10.50
CA LEU A 100 -19.02 4.05 -10.21
C LEU A 100 -19.02 2.84 -9.26
N PRO A 101 -18.07 1.90 -9.41
CA PRO A 101 -17.82 0.87 -8.41
C PRO A 101 -17.30 1.50 -7.10
N VAL A 102 -17.06 0.69 -6.06
CA VAL A 102 -16.34 1.17 -4.88
C VAL A 102 -14.98 1.72 -5.30
N VAL A 103 -14.71 2.98 -4.96
CA VAL A 103 -13.39 3.60 -5.21
C VAL A 103 -12.46 3.25 -4.05
N ASN A 104 -11.40 2.53 -4.34
CA ASN A 104 -10.45 2.06 -3.33
C ASN A 104 -9.29 3.04 -3.15
N VAL A 105 -9.06 3.46 -1.91
CA VAL A 105 -7.94 4.32 -1.51
C VAL A 105 -7.08 3.56 -0.49
N PRO A 106 -6.35 2.49 -0.94
CA PRO A 106 -5.58 1.65 -0.03
C PRO A 106 -4.34 2.36 0.51
N GLY A 107 -3.85 1.84 1.63
CA GLY A 107 -2.68 2.26 2.38
C GLY A 107 -2.84 1.80 3.82
N CYS A 108 -1.76 1.56 4.53
CA CYS A 108 -1.82 1.14 5.94
C CYS A 108 -0.83 1.97 6.78
N PRO A 109 -1.28 3.18 7.14
CA PRO A 109 -2.53 3.89 6.80
C PRO A 109 -2.55 4.45 5.37
N ALA A 110 -3.73 4.87 4.88
CA ALA A 110 -3.85 5.61 3.63
C ALA A 110 -3.33 7.04 3.79
N HIS A 111 -2.72 7.57 2.73
CA HIS A 111 -2.20 8.95 2.76
C HIS A 111 -3.35 9.96 2.82
N PRO A 112 -3.31 10.97 3.70
CA PRO A 112 -4.38 11.97 3.81
C PRO A 112 -4.72 12.67 2.49
N ASP A 113 -3.71 13.02 1.68
CA ASP A 113 -3.94 13.65 0.39
C ASP A 113 -4.65 12.72 -0.62
N TRP A 114 -4.41 11.40 -0.54
CA TRP A 114 -5.14 10.44 -1.38
C TRP A 114 -6.62 10.41 -1.01
N ILE A 115 -6.90 10.41 0.30
CA ILE A 115 -8.28 10.42 0.81
C ILE A 115 -8.98 11.71 0.38
N VAL A 116 -8.45 12.86 0.79
CA VAL A 116 -9.07 14.17 0.53
C VAL A 116 -9.17 14.44 -0.97
N GLY A 117 -8.09 14.17 -1.73
CA GLY A 117 -8.07 14.36 -3.17
C GLY A 117 -9.11 13.49 -3.90
N THR A 118 -9.29 12.23 -3.48
CA THR A 118 -10.31 11.33 -4.05
C THR A 118 -11.71 11.82 -3.71
N LEU A 119 -12.01 12.12 -2.45
CA LEU A 119 -13.33 12.60 -2.02
C LEU A 119 -13.70 13.89 -2.74
N TRP A 120 -12.77 14.83 -2.86
CA TRP A 120 -12.99 16.08 -3.55
C TRP A 120 -13.23 15.90 -5.05
N ALA A 121 -12.46 15.04 -5.71
CA ALA A 121 -12.61 14.77 -7.14
C ALA A 121 -13.96 14.07 -7.45
N LEU A 122 -14.40 13.14 -6.59
CA LEU A 122 -15.71 12.50 -6.69
C LEU A 122 -16.83 13.52 -6.50
N ARG A 123 -16.76 14.34 -5.44
CA ARG A 123 -17.75 15.37 -5.17
C ARG A 123 -17.86 16.40 -6.32
N ALA A 124 -16.77 16.65 -7.03
CA ALA A 124 -16.72 17.53 -8.19
C ALA A 124 -17.11 16.82 -9.51
N ASN A 125 -17.55 15.56 -9.47
CA ASN A 125 -17.88 14.72 -10.63
C ASN A 125 -16.74 14.65 -11.67
N ARG A 126 -15.48 14.59 -11.20
CA ARG A 126 -14.26 14.56 -12.04
C ARG A 126 -13.61 13.17 -12.16
N VAL A 127 -14.27 12.14 -11.65
CA VAL A 127 -13.76 10.76 -11.71
C VAL A 127 -14.69 9.94 -12.58
N THR A 128 -14.10 9.24 -13.52
CA THR A 128 -14.76 8.24 -14.36
C THR A 128 -14.14 6.87 -14.13
N GLU A 129 -14.74 5.81 -14.64
CA GLU A 129 -14.17 4.45 -14.51
C GLU A 129 -12.79 4.32 -15.20
N ALA A 130 -12.53 5.14 -16.25
CA ALA A 130 -11.23 5.17 -16.93
C ALA A 130 -10.09 5.74 -16.05
N ASP A 131 -10.42 6.54 -15.05
CA ASP A 131 -9.46 7.10 -14.09
C ASP A 131 -9.07 6.10 -12.99
N LEU A 132 -9.74 4.96 -12.95
CA LEU A 132 -9.48 3.89 -12.00
C LEU A 132 -8.64 2.78 -12.66
N ASP A 133 -7.83 2.12 -11.84
CA ASP A 133 -7.11 0.92 -12.27
C ASP A 133 -7.97 -0.34 -12.10
N ARG A 134 -7.38 -1.52 -12.40
CA ARG A 134 -8.04 -2.83 -12.29
C ARG A 134 -8.58 -3.18 -10.88
N PHE A 135 -8.13 -2.48 -9.87
CA PHE A 135 -8.55 -2.63 -8.48
C PHE A 135 -9.40 -1.44 -8.01
N ASN A 136 -9.94 -0.66 -8.93
CA ASN A 136 -10.74 0.54 -8.67
C ASN A 136 -9.98 1.60 -7.83
N ARG A 137 -8.65 1.69 -7.94
CA ARG A 137 -7.85 2.71 -7.29
C ARG A 137 -7.62 3.89 -8.24
N PRO A 138 -7.69 5.15 -7.79
CA PRO A 138 -7.40 6.31 -8.63
C PRO A 138 -5.98 6.25 -9.22
N ARG A 139 -5.85 6.17 -10.54
CA ARG A 139 -4.55 6.14 -11.24
C ARG A 139 -3.67 7.35 -10.94
N ALA A 140 -4.28 8.47 -10.59
CA ALA A 140 -3.56 9.68 -10.17
C ALA A 140 -2.61 9.44 -8.98
N PHE A 141 -2.91 8.46 -8.12
CA PHE A 141 -2.12 8.12 -6.94
C PHE A 141 -1.43 6.76 -7.06
N TYR A 142 -2.07 5.80 -7.74
CA TYR A 142 -1.63 4.40 -7.80
C TYR A 142 -1.12 3.99 -9.19
N GLY A 143 -0.95 4.94 -10.11
CA GLY A 143 -0.41 4.68 -11.46
C GLY A 143 1.12 4.58 -11.54
N LYS A 144 1.84 4.76 -10.43
CA LYS A 144 3.31 4.71 -10.37
C LYS A 144 3.76 3.77 -9.25
N LEU A 145 4.97 3.24 -9.39
CA LEU A 145 5.61 2.48 -8.30
C LEU A 145 6.27 3.43 -7.29
N ALA A 146 6.16 3.10 -6.00
CA ALA A 146 6.85 3.82 -4.93
C ALA A 146 8.38 3.87 -5.14
N HIS A 147 8.91 2.89 -5.86
CA HIS A 147 10.31 2.82 -6.26
C HIS A 147 10.75 3.97 -7.18
N HIS A 148 9.90 4.43 -8.12
CA HIS A 148 10.30 5.41 -9.15
C HIS A 148 10.78 6.74 -8.58
N ALA A 149 10.17 7.25 -7.51
CA ALA A 149 10.58 8.48 -6.84
C ALA A 149 11.36 8.24 -5.53
N CYS A 150 11.88 7.01 -5.34
CA CYS A 150 12.64 6.68 -4.15
C CYS A 150 13.97 7.44 -4.10
N PRO A 151 14.32 8.13 -2.99
CA PRO A 151 15.60 8.84 -2.87
C PRO A 151 16.81 7.91 -2.88
N ARG A 152 16.57 6.59 -2.78
CA ARG A 152 17.60 5.54 -2.83
C ARG A 152 17.70 4.88 -4.21
N ASN A 153 17.05 5.46 -5.25
CA ASN A 153 16.99 4.84 -6.57
C ASN A 153 18.37 4.73 -7.22
N GLU A 154 19.23 5.74 -7.07
CA GLU A 154 20.60 5.69 -7.58
C GLU A 154 21.39 4.49 -7.00
N TYR A 155 21.24 4.21 -5.71
CA TYR A 155 21.85 3.02 -5.08
C TYR A 155 21.26 1.71 -5.63
N TYR A 156 19.97 1.70 -5.96
CA TYR A 156 19.34 0.54 -6.59
C TYR A 156 19.94 0.27 -7.98
N GLU A 157 20.08 1.30 -8.80
CA GLU A 157 20.61 1.20 -10.16
C GLU A 157 22.03 0.64 -10.19
N PHE A 158 22.89 1.09 -9.28
CA PHE A 158 24.26 0.59 -9.17
C PHE A 158 24.42 -0.61 -8.24
N LYS A 159 23.33 -1.18 -7.71
CA LYS A 159 23.37 -2.31 -6.78
C LYS A 159 24.21 -2.06 -5.52
N ALA A 160 24.31 -0.80 -5.11
CA ALA A 160 24.93 -0.38 -3.86
C ALA A 160 23.94 -0.58 -2.71
N SER A 161 23.81 -1.82 -2.24
CA SER A 161 22.76 -2.25 -1.32
C SER A 161 23.19 -2.14 0.13
N ALA A 162 22.32 -1.61 0.98
CA ALA A 162 22.48 -1.63 2.43
C ALA A 162 22.38 -3.07 2.94
N THR A 163 23.21 -3.42 3.91
CA THR A 163 23.20 -4.73 4.58
C THR A 163 22.60 -4.67 5.98
N VAL A 164 22.55 -3.48 6.57
CA VAL A 164 21.92 -3.20 7.87
C VAL A 164 21.11 -1.92 7.78
N TYR A 165 20.13 -1.77 8.68
CA TYR A 165 19.39 -0.51 8.82
C TYR A 165 20.36 0.63 9.18
N SER A 166 19.99 1.85 8.85
CA SER A 166 20.78 3.08 8.98
C SER A 166 21.87 3.30 7.92
N GLN A 167 22.18 2.32 7.08
CA GLN A 167 23.01 2.55 5.89
C GLN A 167 22.26 3.30 4.80
N GLN A 168 22.96 4.06 3.99
CA GLN A 168 22.37 4.84 2.91
C GLN A 168 22.02 4.02 1.67
N GLY A 169 22.53 2.85 1.48
CA GLY A 169 22.32 1.98 0.33
C GLY A 169 20.84 1.63 0.06
N CYS A 170 20.59 0.98 -1.07
CA CYS A 170 19.26 0.47 -1.40
C CYS A 170 18.85 -0.64 -0.43
N LEU A 171 17.59 -0.62 0.01
CA LEU A 171 17.05 -1.59 0.96
C LEU A 171 16.44 -2.83 0.29
N PHE A 172 16.46 -2.90 -1.05
CA PHE A 172 15.77 -3.93 -1.83
C PHE A 172 16.44 -5.31 -1.71
N GLU A 173 17.77 -5.38 -1.90
CA GLU A 173 18.46 -6.69 -2.00
C GLU A 173 18.56 -7.45 -0.67
N ASN A 174 18.62 -6.75 0.47
CA ASN A 174 18.93 -7.39 1.75
C ASN A 174 17.92 -7.12 2.86
N LEU A 175 17.17 -6.02 2.79
CA LEU A 175 16.36 -5.53 3.90
C LEU A 175 14.86 -5.53 3.60
N GLY A 176 14.41 -6.31 2.62
CA GLY A 176 13.02 -6.62 2.40
C GLY A 176 12.16 -5.51 1.78
N CYS A 177 12.77 -4.48 1.18
CA CYS A 177 12.00 -3.42 0.55
C CYS A 177 11.15 -3.94 -0.63
N LYS A 178 9.86 -3.64 -0.62
CA LYS A 178 8.87 -4.03 -1.65
C LYS A 178 8.45 -2.84 -2.53
N GLY A 179 9.22 -1.75 -2.55
CA GLY A 179 8.90 -0.54 -3.31
C GLY A 179 8.74 -0.77 -4.82
N THR A 180 9.40 -1.79 -5.36
CA THR A 180 9.31 -2.24 -6.75
C THR A 180 8.00 -2.99 -7.07
N LEU A 181 7.18 -3.28 -6.07
CA LEU A 181 5.88 -3.96 -6.18
C LEU A 181 4.74 -3.11 -5.61
N CYS A 182 5.05 -1.93 -5.09
CA CYS A 182 4.10 -1.04 -4.44
C CYS A 182 3.65 0.05 -5.40
N GLU A 183 2.45 -0.07 -5.90
CA GLU A 183 1.81 0.96 -6.72
C GLU A 183 1.33 2.09 -5.82
N SER A 184 2.07 3.19 -5.78
CA SER A 184 1.74 4.42 -5.05
C SER A 184 2.72 5.55 -5.37
N ASP A 185 2.29 6.79 -5.20
CA ASP A 185 3.12 7.99 -5.36
C ASP A 185 3.74 8.49 -4.04
N CYS A 186 3.77 7.67 -2.98
CA CYS A 186 4.17 8.11 -1.63
C CYS A 186 5.60 8.66 -1.53
N ASN A 187 6.53 8.23 -2.39
CA ASN A 187 7.89 8.79 -2.46
C ASN A 187 7.97 10.10 -3.25
N GLU A 188 6.99 10.40 -4.09
CA GLU A 188 6.85 11.67 -4.81
C GLU A 188 6.06 12.68 -3.97
N ARG A 189 4.89 12.27 -3.46
CA ARG A 189 4.00 13.10 -2.65
C ARG A 189 4.58 13.44 -1.29
N LEU A 190 5.19 12.48 -0.64
CA LEU A 190 5.75 12.53 0.70
C LEU A 190 4.70 12.75 1.81
N TRP A 191 4.98 12.21 2.97
CA TRP A 191 4.19 12.34 4.20
C TRP A 191 4.64 13.54 5.03
N LEU A 192 3.88 13.92 6.05
CA LEU A 192 4.23 14.93 7.05
C LEU A 192 4.61 16.27 6.39
N ALA A 193 3.66 16.86 5.67
CA ALA A 193 3.88 18.11 4.94
C ALA A 193 5.07 18.06 3.98
N ARG A 194 5.21 16.95 3.25
CA ARG A 194 6.27 16.70 2.25
C ARG A 194 7.67 16.51 2.82
N THR A 195 7.80 16.08 4.07
CA THR A 195 9.13 15.89 4.69
C THR A 195 9.67 14.48 4.56
N GLY A 196 8.83 13.45 4.46
CA GLY A 196 9.29 12.07 4.54
C GLY A 196 8.48 11.01 3.78
N SER A 197 9.07 9.84 3.74
CA SER A 197 8.45 8.59 3.30
C SER A 197 9.16 7.41 4.00
N CYS A 198 8.62 6.20 3.91
CA CYS A 198 9.26 5.02 4.52
C CYS A 198 10.73 4.89 4.10
N THR A 199 11.01 4.90 2.80
CA THR A 199 12.37 4.72 2.29
C THR A 199 13.26 5.94 2.52
N ARG A 200 12.70 7.14 2.56
CA ARG A 200 13.43 8.35 2.93
C ARG A 200 13.84 8.32 4.40
N GLY A 201 12.97 7.82 5.27
CA GLY A 201 13.27 7.59 6.68
C GLY A 201 14.18 6.40 6.97
N GLY A 202 14.64 5.68 5.95
CA GLY A 202 15.53 4.52 6.12
C GLY A 202 14.81 3.21 6.37
N PHE A 203 13.48 3.16 6.18
CA PHE A 203 12.66 1.99 6.39
C PHE A 203 12.23 1.36 5.06
N PRO A 204 12.22 0.03 4.91
CA PRO A 204 11.80 -0.59 3.66
C PRO A 204 10.32 -0.35 3.38
N CYS A 205 9.96 -0.19 2.11
CA CYS A 205 8.57 -0.20 1.70
C CYS A 205 7.95 -1.59 1.92
N LEU A 206 6.80 -1.65 2.57
CA LEU A 206 6.08 -2.90 2.86
C LEU A 206 5.04 -3.26 1.80
N SER A 207 4.88 -2.45 0.76
CA SER A 207 3.82 -2.59 -0.25
C SER A 207 2.41 -2.54 0.34
N CYS A 208 2.18 -1.62 1.27
CA CYS A 208 0.94 -1.52 2.05
C CYS A 208 -0.31 -1.14 1.24
N THR A 209 -0.16 -0.70 -0.02
CA THR A 209 -1.26 -0.39 -0.95
C THR A 209 -1.68 -1.58 -1.82
N SER A 210 -0.95 -2.70 -1.72
CA SER A 210 -1.21 -3.89 -2.52
C SER A 210 -2.47 -4.64 -2.04
N PRO A 211 -3.28 -5.18 -2.96
CA PRO A 211 -4.41 -6.03 -2.62
C PRO A 211 -4.05 -7.27 -1.79
N VAL A 212 -2.83 -7.80 -1.96
CA VAL A 212 -2.34 -8.99 -1.26
C VAL A 212 -1.50 -8.68 -0.03
N PHE A 213 -1.53 -7.43 0.45
CA PHE A 213 -0.90 -7.04 1.70
C PHE A 213 -1.72 -7.56 2.90
N PRO A 214 -1.09 -8.15 3.94
CA PRO A 214 0.35 -8.34 4.11
C PRO A 214 0.91 -9.69 3.58
N ASP A 215 0.09 -10.67 3.28
CA ASP A 215 0.44 -12.08 3.14
C ASP A 215 1.60 -12.36 2.18
N ARG A 216 1.55 -11.77 0.97
CA ARG A 216 2.57 -11.98 -0.05
C ARG A 216 3.94 -11.39 0.33
N PHE A 217 3.98 -10.49 1.30
CA PHE A 217 5.17 -9.70 1.63
C PHE A 217 5.80 -10.07 2.96
N VAL A 218 5.27 -11.07 3.64
CA VAL A 218 5.82 -11.61 4.90
C VAL A 218 6.90 -12.63 4.58
N PRO A 219 8.03 -12.64 5.29
CA PRO A 219 8.44 -11.68 6.32
C PRO A 219 8.84 -10.32 5.72
N PHE A 220 8.45 -9.23 6.38
CA PHE A 220 8.57 -7.88 5.82
C PHE A 220 9.99 -7.39 5.62
N PHE A 221 10.90 -7.79 6.47
CA PHE A 221 12.26 -7.25 6.53
C PHE A 221 13.30 -8.18 5.91
N GLU A 222 12.82 -9.13 5.15
CA GLU A 222 13.64 -10.10 4.44
C GLU A 222 13.40 -10.02 2.94
N THR A 223 14.48 -10.21 2.17
CA THR A 223 14.38 -10.36 0.73
C THR A 223 14.57 -11.82 0.38
N ALA A 224 13.49 -12.49 0.00
CA ALA A 224 13.56 -13.86 -0.47
C ALA A 224 14.41 -13.93 -1.74
N LYS A 225 15.37 -14.87 -1.77
CA LYS A 225 16.32 -15.05 -2.87
C LYS A 225 16.37 -16.50 -3.33
N ILE A 226 16.53 -16.68 -4.64
CA ILE A 226 16.87 -17.98 -5.23
C ILE A 226 18.24 -17.81 -5.90
N SER A 227 19.23 -18.59 -5.48
CA SER A 227 20.62 -18.50 -5.95
C SER A 227 21.19 -17.07 -5.88
N GLY A 228 20.88 -16.35 -4.77
CA GLY A 228 21.35 -14.98 -4.55
C GLY A 228 20.54 -13.88 -5.27
N ILE A 229 19.53 -14.24 -6.07
CA ILE A 229 18.70 -13.32 -6.86
C ILE A 229 17.39 -13.08 -6.12
N PRO A 230 16.98 -11.81 -5.88
CA PRO A 230 15.69 -11.50 -5.29
C PRO A 230 14.53 -12.07 -6.10
N THR A 231 13.57 -12.72 -5.44
CA THR A 231 12.37 -13.26 -6.08
C THR A 231 11.32 -12.18 -6.38
N SER A 232 11.36 -11.07 -5.65
CA SER A 232 10.49 -9.90 -5.83
C SER A 232 11.13 -8.87 -6.75
N LEU A 233 11.31 -9.21 -8.02
CA LEU A 233 11.85 -8.27 -9.02
C LEU A 233 10.84 -7.17 -9.36
N PRO A 234 11.31 -5.99 -9.83
CA PRO A 234 10.46 -4.92 -10.30
C PRO A 234 9.45 -5.41 -11.34
N LEU A 235 8.23 -4.86 -11.29
CA LEU A 235 7.17 -5.21 -12.24
C LEU A 235 7.50 -4.75 -13.67
N ASP A 236 8.30 -3.73 -13.81
CA ASP A 236 8.68 -3.05 -15.05
C ASP A 236 10.02 -3.52 -15.64
N VAL A 237 10.74 -4.45 -14.98
CA VAL A 237 12.03 -4.95 -15.45
C VAL A 237 12.00 -6.44 -15.75
N PRO A 238 12.30 -6.87 -16.98
CA PRO A 238 12.43 -8.29 -17.33
C PRO A 238 13.51 -8.98 -16.47
N LYS A 239 13.18 -10.15 -15.91
CA LYS A 239 14.07 -10.89 -15.00
C LYS A 239 15.45 -11.18 -15.59
N ALA A 240 15.52 -11.55 -16.85
CA ALA A 240 16.79 -11.83 -17.54
C ALA A 240 17.69 -10.59 -17.63
N TRP A 241 17.09 -9.42 -17.85
CA TRP A 241 17.83 -8.16 -17.89
C TRP A 241 18.36 -7.77 -16.52
N TYR A 242 17.56 -7.99 -15.47
CA TYR A 242 18.01 -7.73 -14.10
C TYR A 242 19.28 -8.52 -13.76
N VAL A 243 19.31 -9.81 -14.11
CA VAL A 243 20.48 -10.68 -13.86
C VAL A 243 21.70 -10.24 -14.68
N GLY A 244 21.53 -10.01 -15.99
CA GLY A 244 22.62 -9.63 -16.88
C GLY A 244 23.24 -8.27 -16.52
N ILE A 245 22.41 -7.28 -16.23
CA ILE A 245 22.87 -5.91 -15.97
C ILE A 245 23.41 -5.75 -14.54
N SER A 246 22.95 -6.56 -13.58
CA SER A 246 23.37 -6.43 -12.18
C SER A 246 24.89 -6.50 -11.97
N GLY A 247 25.55 -7.40 -12.67
CA GLY A 247 27.02 -7.54 -12.60
C GLY A 247 27.74 -6.29 -13.13
N LEU A 248 27.33 -5.82 -14.30
CA LEU A 248 27.91 -4.63 -14.93
C LEU A 248 27.65 -3.36 -14.09
N SER A 249 26.46 -3.21 -13.55
CA SER A 249 26.10 -2.08 -12.70
C SER A 249 26.99 -2.03 -11.43
N LYS A 250 27.25 -3.17 -10.79
CA LYS A 250 28.15 -3.23 -9.64
C LYS A 250 29.58 -2.81 -9.97
N LEU A 251 30.08 -3.21 -11.14
CA LEU A 251 31.42 -2.82 -11.60
C LEU A 251 31.51 -1.32 -11.90
N ALA A 252 30.45 -0.74 -12.46
CA ALA A 252 30.37 0.68 -12.80
C ALA A 252 29.96 1.57 -11.59
N CYS A 253 29.75 0.99 -10.41
CA CYS A 253 29.28 1.75 -9.24
C CYS A 253 30.28 2.82 -8.82
N PRO A 254 29.87 4.11 -8.77
CA PRO A 254 30.72 5.19 -8.28
C PRO A 254 31.20 4.96 -6.85
N GLU A 255 32.45 5.31 -6.56
CA GLU A 255 33.07 5.11 -5.25
C GLU A 255 32.27 5.75 -4.10
N ARG A 256 31.71 6.96 -4.32
CA ARG A 256 30.88 7.64 -3.32
C ARG A 256 29.65 6.80 -2.91
N LEU A 257 28.99 6.12 -3.86
CA LEU A 257 27.85 5.26 -3.55
C LEU A 257 28.27 3.97 -2.84
N ARG A 258 29.36 3.37 -3.28
CA ARG A 258 29.91 2.16 -2.69
C ARG A 258 30.30 2.38 -1.24
N ARG A 259 31.02 3.48 -0.96
CA ARG A 259 31.43 3.86 0.39
C ARG A 259 30.22 4.11 1.29
N ASN A 260 29.25 4.89 0.85
CA ASN A 260 28.07 5.22 1.63
C ASN A 260 27.21 4.00 1.94
N ALA A 261 27.08 3.06 1.00
CA ALA A 261 26.28 1.86 1.20
C ALA A 261 26.89 0.87 2.21
N VAL A 262 28.23 0.73 2.25
CA VAL A 262 28.89 -0.33 3.01
C VAL A 262 29.64 0.14 4.25
N SER A 263 30.05 1.40 4.33
CA SER A 263 30.91 1.92 5.40
C SER A 263 30.22 2.80 6.43
N PHE A 264 28.92 3.08 6.28
CA PHE A 264 28.18 3.85 7.28
C PHE A 264 28.01 3.03 8.56
N LYS A 265 28.63 3.49 9.64
CA LYS A 265 28.47 2.92 10.98
C LYS A 265 27.73 3.91 11.85
N PRO A 266 26.61 3.53 12.49
CA PRO A 266 25.94 4.42 13.44
C PRO A 266 26.88 4.75 14.61
N ALA A 267 26.99 6.02 14.97
CA ALA A 267 27.84 6.51 16.05
C ALA A 267 27.53 5.83 17.41
N TRP A 268 26.30 5.32 17.58
CA TRP A 268 25.84 4.64 18.79
C TRP A 268 26.02 3.12 18.81
N SER A 269 26.63 2.51 17.78
CA SER A 269 26.78 1.05 17.69
C SER A 269 27.70 0.43 18.75
N GLY A 270 28.41 1.23 19.51
CA GLY A 270 29.26 0.78 20.61
C GLY A 270 30.44 -0.11 20.20
N LYS A 271 30.56 -0.48 18.94
CA LYS A 271 31.72 -1.25 18.46
C LYS A 271 32.90 -0.31 18.27
N LYS A 272 33.91 -0.47 19.09
CA LYS A 272 35.20 0.20 18.88
C LYS A 272 35.73 -0.18 17.51
N GLU A 273 36.14 0.80 16.74
CA GLU A 273 36.88 0.56 15.51
C GLU A 273 38.13 -0.28 15.85
N PRO A 274 38.46 -1.29 15.05
CA PRO A 274 39.78 -1.88 15.17
C PRO A 274 40.82 -0.77 15.00
N PRO A 275 41.96 -0.84 15.73
CA PRO A 275 43.00 0.16 15.58
C PRO A 275 43.38 0.26 14.10
N ASP A 276 43.51 1.50 13.63
CA ASP A 276 43.97 1.82 12.28
C ASP A 276 45.43 1.30 12.22
N ASP A 277 45.61 0.10 11.67
CA ASP A 277 46.94 -0.44 11.38
C ASP A 277 47.46 0.37 10.17
N GLY A 278 48.05 1.53 10.50
CA GLY A 278 48.64 2.44 9.54
C GLY A 278 49.61 1.72 8.61
N HIS A 279 49.21 1.64 7.35
CA HIS A 279 50.11 1.38 6.20
C HIS A 279 49.69 2.31 5.05
#